data_298fd02689ab9aebdc01070aa51eea49
#
_entry.id   298fd02689ab9aebdc01070aa51eea49
#
_cell.length_a   1.000
_cell.length_b   1.000
_cell.length_c   1.000
_cell.angle_alpha   90.00
_cell.angle_beta   90.00
_cell.angle_gamma   90.00
#
_symmetry.space_group_name_H-M   'P 1'
#
loop_
_entity.id
_entity.type
_entity.pdbx_description
1 polymer ?
#
loop_
_entity_poly.entity_id
_entity_poly.type
_entity_poly.pdbx_seq_one_letter_code
_entity_poly.pdbx_strand_id
1 'polypeptide(L)'
;MTLIEQVKAKLIEYDGKDMKRICHALKVHSFAKFIAECEGVEPKLQQTIEIASLLHDIGIHNAEEKYGSADANYQEIEGPAVAHELMKSLEISDAEKARVEYLISKHHTYEEIENEAMDYLILIEADFIVKIYEKKIEKDEVKGILERIIRTETATNLVKQLYL
;
A
#
# COMPACT_ATOMS: atom_id res chain seq x y z
N MET A 1 4.49 -13.38 -18.16
CA MET A 1 3.91 -12.74 -16.96
C MET A 1 3.55 -11.30 -17.26
N THR A 2 2.40 -10.85 -16.78
CA THR A 2 2.07 -9.41 -16.79
C THR A 2 3.04 -8.63 -15.91
N LEU A 3 3.07 -7.31 -16.03
CA LEU A 3 3.91 -6.47 -15.17
C LEU A 3 3.58 -6.67 -13.69
N ILE A 4 2.30 -6.73 -13.33
CA ILE A 4 1.89 -6.93 -11.93
C ILE A 4 2.33 -8.32 -11.41
N GLU A 5 2.26 -9.35 -12.23
CA GLU A 5 2.79 -10.68 -11.87
C GLU A 5 4.30 -10.64 -11.65
N GLN A 6 5.03 -9.88 -12.46
CA GLN A 6 6.48 -9.69 -12.26
C GLN A 6 6.80 -8.97 -10.95
N VAL A 7 6.02 -7.93 -10.59
CA VAL A 7 6.17 -7.24 -9.30
C VAL A 7 5.87 -8.19 -8.14
N LYS A 8 4.81 -8.99 -8.23
CA LYS A 8 4.51 -10.02 -7.21
C LYS A 8 5.65 -11.03 -7.05
N ALA A 9 6.21 -11.48 -8.16
CA ALA A 9 7.34 -12.42 -8.12
C ALA A 9 8.56 -11.80 -7.43
N LYS A 10 8.86 -10.53 -7.69
CA LYS A 10 9.93 -9.78 -7.02
C LYS A 10 9.69 -9.62 -5.52
N LEU A 11 8.47 -9.28 -5.14
CA LEU A 11 8.05 -9.19 -3.72
C LEU A 11 8.27 -10.54 -3.01
N ILE A 12 7.79 -11.63 -3.59
CA ILE A 12 7.89 -12.96 -3.00
C ILE A 12 9.36 -13.40 -2.88
N GLU A 13 10.17 -13.15 -3.90
CA GLU A 13 11.59 -13.44 -3.88
C GLU A 13 12.31 -12.65 -2.75
N TYR A 14 11.99 -11.36 -2.61
CA TYR A 14 12.60 -10.48 -1.62
C TYR A 14 12.20 -10.84 -0.18
N ASP A 15 10.91 -10.99 0.08
CA ASP A 15 10.39 -11.31 1.42
C ASP A 15 10.64 -12.79 1.82
N GLY A 16 10.89 -13.65 0.85
CA GLY A 16 11.31 -15.03 1.08
C GLY A 16 10.31 -15.83 1.90
N LYS A 17 10.69 -16.22 3.13
CA LYS A 17 9.86 -17.07 4.01
C LYS A 17 8.88 -16.26 4.87
N ASP A 18 8.85 -14.94 4.73
CA ASP A 18 7.98 -14.08 5.53
C ASP A 18 6.54 -14.05 4.96
N MET A 19 5.82 -15.15 5.15
CA MET A 19 4.44 -15.30 4.68
C MET A 19 3.50 -14.24 5.24
N LYS A 20 3.75 -13.77 6.45
CA LYS A 20 2.93 -12.70 7.05
C LYS A 20 2.97 -11.43 6.22
N ARG A 21 4.17 -11.00 5.80
CA ARG A 21 4.37 -9.80 4.98
C ARG A 21 3.85 -9.99 3.57
N ILE A 22 4.11 -11.13 2.97
CA ILE A 22 3.60 -11.47 1.63
C ILE A 22 2.07 -11.46 1.63
N CYS A 23 1.42 -12.13 2.57
CA CYS A 23 -0.04 -12.17 2.66
C CYS A 23 -0.63 -10.78 2.88
N HIS A 24 -0.01 -9.95 3.73
CA HIS A 24 -0.44 -8.56 3.93
C HIS A 24 -0.41 -7.78 2.60
N ALA A 25 0.71 -7.80 1.90
CA ALA A 25 0.87 -7.10 0.62
C ALA A 25 -0.15 -7.56 -0.44
N LEU A 26 -0.37 -8.88 -0.55
CA LEU A 26 -1.33 -9.42 -1.51
C LEU A 26 -2.78 -9.04 -1.17
N LYS A 27 -3.14 -8.99 0.10
CA LYS A 27 -4.46 -8.53 0.55
C LYS A 27 -4.65 -7.03 0.26
N VAL A 28 -3.67 -6.21 0.59
CA VAL A 28 -3.71 -4.77 0.30
C VAL A 28 -3.84 -4.53 -1.20
N HIS A 29 -3.04 -5.23 -2.01
CA HIS A 29 -3.15 -5.16 -3.47
C HIS A 29 -4.56 -5.51 -3.97
N SER A 30 -5.16 -6.57 -3.45
CA SER A 30 -6.49 -7.01 -3.87
C SER A 30 -7.55 -5.95 -3.59
N PHE A 31 -7.54 -5.35 -2.39
CA PHE A 31 -8.46 -4.26 -2.05
C PHE A 31 -8.19 -2.98 -2.84
N ALA A 32 -6.92 -2.60 -3.00
CA ALA A 32 -6.55 -1.43 -3.77
C ALA A 32 -7.02 -1.52 -5.23
N LYS A 33 -6.81 -2.67 -5.86
CA LYS A 33 -7.29 -2.95 -7.21
C LYS A 33 -8.82 -2.84 -7.28
N PHE A 34 -9.53 -3.48 -6.36
CA PHE A 34 -11.00 -3.44 -6.32
C PHE A 34 -11.53 -2.01 -6.16
N ILE A 35 -10.96 -1.23 -5.24
CA ILE A 35 -11.36 0.18 -5.03
C ILE A 35 -11.09 0.99 -6.30
N ALA A 36 -9.90 0.86 -6.90
CA ALA A 36 -9.54 1.58 -8.12
C ALA A 36 -10.49 1.28 -9.28
N GLU A 37 -10.85 0.02 -9.47
CA GLU A 37 -11.81 -0.40 -10.51
C GLU A 37 -13.20 0.18 -10.26
N CYS A 38 -13.69 0.13 -9.03
CA CYS A 38 -15.00 0.67 -8.67
C CYS A 38 -15.07 2.21 -8.75
N GLU A 39 -13.98 2.89 -8.43
CA GLU A 39 -13.89 4.35 -8.56
C GLU A 39 -13.64 4.82 -10.01
N GLY A 40 -13.48 3.89 -10.95
CA GLY A 40 -13.27 4.22 -12.37
C GLY A 40 -11.92 4.85 -12.67
N VAL A 41 -10.89 4.49 -11.92
CA VAL A 41 -9.53 5.00 -12.09
C VAL A 41 -8.99 4.55 -13.46
N GLU A 42 -8.31 5.47 -14.16
CA GLU A 42 -7.73 5.14 -15.46
C GLU A 42 -6.64 4.05 -15.36
N PRO A 43 -6.44 3.23 -16.42
CA PRO A 43 -5.55 2.06 -16.36
C PRO A 43 -4.12 2.37 -15.93
N LYS A 44 -3.55 3.49 -16.35
CA LYS A 44 -2.19 3.87 -15.99
C LYS A 44 -2.05 4.20 -14.50
N LEU A 45 -3.00 4.94 -13.96
CA LEU A 45 -3.04 5.26 -12.53
C LEU A 45 -3.31 4.00 -11.71
N GLN A 46 -4.19 3.13 -12.18
CA GLN A 46 -4.43 1.84 -11.53
C GLN A 46 -3.15 0.99 -11.45
N GLN A 47 -2.35 0.94 -12.53
CA GLN A 47 -1.06 0.24 -12.51
C GLN A 47 -0.15 0.77 -11.40
N THR A 48 -0.03 2.08 -11.28
CA THR A 48 0.75 2.72 -10.20
C THR A 48 0.25 2.32 -8.82
N ILE A 49 -1.08 2.34 -8.61
CA ILE A 49 -1.72 1.93 -7.36
C ILE A 49 -1.40 0.47 -7.04
N GLU A 50 -1.52 -0.41 -8.02
CA GLU A 50 -1.27 -1.85 -7.83
C GLU A 50 0.20 -2.12 -7.48
N ILE A 51 1.15 -1.46 -8.15
CA ILE A 51 2.58 -1.60 -7.84
C ILE A 51 2.87 -1.07 -6.44
N ALA A 52 2.41 0.13 -6.13
CA ALA A 52 2.63 0.74 -4.81
C ALA A 52 2.04 -0.12 -3.68
N SER A 53 0.85 -0.66 -3.87
CA SER A 53 0.21 -1.51 -2.84
C SER A 53 0.97 -2.81 -2.59
N LEU A 54 1.59 -3.39 -3.61
CA LEU A 54 2.44 -4.57 -3.44
C LEU A 54 3.74 -4.26 -2.70
N LEU A 55 4.32 -3.07 -2.92
CA LEU A 55 5.65 -2.72 -2.42
C LEU A 55 5.63 -1.77 -1.21
N HIS A 56 4.45 -1.37 -0.71
CA HIS A 56 4.36 -0.32 0.31
C HIS A 56 5.13 -0.62 1.59
N ASP A 57 5.17 -1.86 2.02
CA ASP A 57 5.85 -2.32 3.24
C ASP A 57 7.23 -2.95 2.98
N ILE A 58 7.77 -2.82 1.77
CA ILE A 58 9.01 -3.50 1.37
C ILE A 58 10.25 -3.09 2.19
N GLY A 59 10.17 -1.96 2.89
CA GLY A 59 11.24 -1.45 3.74
C GLY A 59 11.34 -2.07 5.13
N ILE A 60 10.39 -2.92 5.53
CA ILE A 60 10.32 -3.45 6.89
C ILE A 60 11.57 -4.21 7.30
N HIS A 61 12.07 -5.13 6.49
CA HIS A 61 13.26 -5.93 6.82
C HIS A 61 14.50 -5.06 6.98
N ASN A 62 14.70 -4.10 6.07
CA ASN A 62 15.82 -3.15 6.18
C ASN A 62 15.70 -2.25 7.40
N ALA A 63 14.48 -1.81 7.73
CA ALA A 63 14.23 -1.00 8.92
C ALA A 63 14.55 -1.78 10.20
N GLU A 64 14.12 -3.02 10.30
CA GLU A 64 14.43 -3.91 11.43
C GLU A 64 15.93 -4.16 11.56
N GLU A 65 16.63 -4.41 10.44
CA GLU A 65 18.07 -4.66 10.43
C GLU A 65 18.89 -3.43 10.84
N LYS A 66 18.56 -2.25 10.29
CA LYS A 66 19.31 -1.02 10.51
C LYS A 66 19.00 -0.33 11.84
N TYR A 67 17.74 -0.33 12.25
CA TYR A 67 17.26 0.46 13.38
C TYR A 67 16.74 -0.38 14.55
N GLY A 68 16.67 -1.70 14.38
CA GLY A 68 16.07 -2.59 15.37
C GLY A 68 14.55 -2.40 15.53
N SER A 69 13.91 -1.71 14.59
CA SER A 69 12.50 -1.35 14.64
C SER A 69 11.92 -1.23 13.23
N ALA A 70 10.66 -1.63 13.07
CA ALA A 70 9.88 -1.44 11.86
C ALA A 70 8.86 -0.30 12.01
N ASP A 71 9.14 0.69 12.86
CA ASP A 71 8.27 1.85 13.03
C ASP A 71 8.05 2.58 11.69
N ALA A 72 6.91 3.25 11.56
CA ALA A 72 6.43 3.85 10.32
C ALA A 72 7.48 4.75 9.64
N ASN A 73 8.16 5.61 10.39
CA ASN A 73 9.19 6.50 9.86
C ASN A 73 10.38 5.77 9.27
N TYR A 74 10.80 4.66 9.85
CA TYR A 74 11.91 3.84 9.32
C TYR A 74 11.51 3.12 8.03
N GLN A 75 10.27 2.63 7.95
CA GLN A 75 9.74 2.03 6.73
C GLN A 75 9.67 3.06 5.59
N GLU A 76 9.23 4.28 5.88
CA GLU A 76 9.14 5.36 4.89
C GLU A 76 10.51 5.81 4.39
N ILE A 77 11.56 5.67 5.20
CA ILE A 77 12.96 5.96 4.80
C ILE A 77 13.53 4.82 3.94
N GLU A 78 13.37 3.57 4.37
CA GLU A 78 14.02 2.41 3.72
C GLU A 78 13.23 1.88 2.52
N GLY A 79 11.91 2.00 2.53
CA GLY A 79 11.03 1.43 1.50
C GLY A 79 11.33 1.89 0.08
N PRO A 80 11.45 3.21 -0.19
CA PRO A 80 11.70 3.71 -1.54
C PRO A 80 12.94 3.13 -2.22
N ALA A 81 14.05 3.02 -1.49
CA ALA A 81 15.31 2.49 -2.03
C ALA A 81 15.18 1.01 -2.41
N VAL A 82 14.53 0.20 -1.57
CA VAL A 82 14.28 -1.22 -1.87
C VAL A 82 13.35 -1.36 -3.07
N ALA A 83 12.26 -0.58 -3.10
CA ALA A 83 11.34 -0.59 -4.23
C ALA A 83 12.03 -0.20 -5.54
N HIS A 84 12.91 0.80 -5.50
CA HIS A 84 13.72 1.21 -6.64
C HIS A 84 14.53 0.05 -7.22
N GLU A 85 15.25 -0.67 -6.38
CA GLU A 85 16.04 -1.83 -6.83
C GLU A 85 15.17 -2.95 -7.39
N LEU A 86 14.02 -3.24 -6.78
CA LEU A 86 13.11 -4.27 -7.28
C LEU A 86 12.46 -3.90 -8.62
N MET A 87 12.18 -2.61 -8.84
CA MET A 87 11.59 -2.13 -10.09
C MET A 87 12.62 -1.92 -11.22
N LYS A 88 13.91 -1.93 -10.92
CA LYS A 88 14.99 -1.56 -11.85
C LYS A 88 14.99 -2.36 -13.15
N SER A 89 14.71 -3.65 -13.07
CA SER A 89 14.71 -4.56 -14.23
C SER A 89 13.35 -4.68 -14.92
N LEU A 90 12.35 -3.95 -14.45
CA LEU A 90 10.98 -4.02 -14.98
C LEU A 90 10.69 -2.87 -15.96
N GLU A 91 9.81 -3.12 -16.92
CA GLU A 91 9.35 -2.13 -17.88
C GLU A 91 8.36 -1.14 -17.26
N ILE A 92 8.88 -0.28 -16.40
CA ILE A 92 8.16 0.79 -15.72
C ILE A 92 8.88 2.10 -16.04
N SER A 93 8.14 3.14 -16.45
CA SER A 93 8.74 4.45 -16.72
C SER A 93 9.38 5.05 -15.48
N ASP A 94 10.41 5.89 -15.66
CA ASP A 94 11.08 6.56 -14.55
C ASP A 94 10.11 7.43 -13.74
N ALA A 95 9.16 8.09 -14.40
CA ALA A 95 8.12 8.88 -13.75
C ALA A 95 7.22 8.02 -12.86
N GLU A 96 6.82 6.85 -13.33
CA GLU A 96 5.99 5.92 -12.55
C GLU A 96 6.77 5.32 -11.38
N LYS A 97 8.04 4.94 -11.59
CA LYS A 97 8.92 4.48 -10.50
C LYS A 97 9.03 5.54 -9.40
N ALA A 98 9.28 6.79 -9.79
CA ALA A 98 9.37 7.92 -8.85
C ALA A 98 8.05 8.12 -8.08
N ARG A 99 6.90 7.97 -8.75
CA ARG A 99 5.60 8.09 -8.09
C ARG A 99 5.35 6.95 -7.10
N VAL A 100 5.68 5.72 -7.45
CA VAL A 100 5.60 4.56 -6.54
C VAL A 100 6.48 4.78 -5.31
N GLU A 101 7.72 5.21 -5.51
CA GLU A 101 8.64 5.52 -4.40
C GLU A 101 8.11 6.62 -3.48
N TYR A 102 7.52 7.67 -4.06
CA TYR A 102 6.86 8.72 -3.28
C TYR A 102 5.72 8.18 -2.44
N LEU A 103 4.82 7.38 -3.04
CA LEU A 103 3.69 6.78 -2.32
C LEU A 103 4.16 5.92 -1.15
N ILE A 104 5.20 5.12 -1.35
CA ILE A 104 5.81 4.31 -0.28
C ILE A 104 6.36 5.20 0.82
N SER A 105 7.03 6.29 0.48
CA SER A 105 7.62 7.23 1.45
C SER A 105 6.59 7.96 2.31
N LYS A 106 5.31 7.95 1.92
CA LYS A 106 4.22 8.70 2.56
C LYS A 106 3.08 7.84 3.08
N HIS A 107 3.13 6.51 2.94
CA HIS A 107 1.97 5.67 3.22
C HIS A 107 1.56 5.62 4.71
N HIS A 108 2.39 6.10 5.62
CA HIS A 108 2.07 6.27 7.04
C HIS A 108 1.92 7.73 7.46
N THR A 109 1.99 8.68 6.52
CA THR A 109 1.86 10.12 6.78
C THR A 109 0.46 10.58 6.37
N TYR A 110 -0.42 10.85 7.33
CA TYR A 110 -1.84 11.11 7.09
C TYR A 110 -2.25 12.58 7.25
N GLU A 111 -1.29 13.49 7.37
CA GLU A 111 -1.52 14.88 7.80
C GLU A 111 -2.32 15.72 6.80
N GLU A 112 -2.13 15.51 5.51
CA GLU A 112 -2.76 16.31 4.44
C GLU A 112 -3.61 15.46 3.51
N ILE A 113 -4.35 14.51 4.06
CA ILE A 113 -5.12 13.54 3.29
C ILE A 113 -6.16 14.18 2.35
N GLU A 114 -6.70 15.33 2.71
CA GLU A 114 -7.68 16.07 1.90
C GLU A 114 -7.09 16.60 0.59
N ASN A 115 -5.78 16.83 0.55
CA ASN A 115 -5.07 17.38 -0.59
C ASN A 115 -4.34 16.31 -1.41
N GLU A 116 -4.40 15.05 -0.98
CA GLU A 116 -3.68 13.97 -1.66
C GLU A 116 -4.42 13.45 -2.89
N ALA A 117 -3.64 12.93 -3.83
CA ALA A 117 -4.14 12.37 -5.07
C ALA A 117 -4.82 11.00 -4.85
N MET A 118 -5.63 10.57 -5.80
CA MET A 118 -6.42 9.34 -5.74
C MET A 118 -5.56 8.09 -5.52
N ASP A 119 -4.37 8.01 -6.10
CA ASP A 119 -3.46 6.88 -5.91
C ASP A 119 -3.02 6.74 -4.45
N TYR A 120 -2.68 7.84 -3.80
CA TYR A 120 -2.35 7.86 -2.39
C TYR A 120 -3.55 7.44 -1.51
N LEU A 121 -4.72 8.03 -1.76
CA LEU A 121 -5.93 7.72 -1.00
C LEU A 121 -6.27 6.23 -1.07
N ILE A 122 -6.29 5.66 -2.26
CA ILE A 122 -6.63 4.24 -2.45
C ILE A 122 -5.61 3.33 -1.76
N LEU A 123 -4.31 3.65 -1.84
CA LEU A 123 -3.27 2.88 -1.18
C LEU A 123 -3.51 2.82 0.34
N ILE A 124 -3.68 3.96 1.00
CA ILE A 124 -3.86 4.00 2.45
C ILE A 124 -5.20 3.43 2.89
N GLU A 125 -6.26 3.62 2.12
CA GLU A 125 -7.56 3.04 2.41
C GLU A 125 -7.51 1.51 2.37
N ALA A 126 -6.90 0.93 1.34
CA ALA A 126 -6.71 -0.51 1.22
C ALA A 126 -5.86 -1.07 2.37
N ASP A 127 -4.78 -0.39 2.73
CA ASP A 127 -3.93 -0.77 3.85
C ASP A 127 -4.71 -0.77 5.18
N PHE A 128 -5.51 0.26 5.45
CA PHE A 128 -6.35 0.31 6.65
C PHE A 128 -7.43 -0.79 6.68
N ILE A 129 -8.09 -1.07 5.56
CA ILE A 129 -9.09 -2.14 5.48
C ILE A 129 -8.49 -3.48 5.92
N VAL A 130 -7.27 -3.78 5.48
CA VAL A 130 -6.56 -5.00 5.85
C VAL A 130 -6.09 -4.95 7.31
N LYS A 131 -5.53 -3.83 7.76
CA LYS A 131 -5.05 -3.65 9.14
C LYS A 131 -6.16 -3.77 10.19
N ILE A 132 -7.35 -3.25 9.90
CA ILE A 132 -8.50 -3.39 10.81
C ILE A 132 -8.74 -4.86 11.16
N TYR A 133 -8.72 -5.73 10.17
CA TYR A 133 -8.85 -7.17 10.36
C TYR A 133 -7.63 -7.78 11.06
N GLU A 134 -6.43 -7.52 10.56
CA GLU A 134 -5.20 -8.14 11.06
C GLU A 134 -4.87 -7.77 12.51
N LYS A 135 -5.11 -6.52 12.88
CA LYS A 135 -4.85 -5.99 14.23
C LYS A 135 -6.06 -6.04 15.15
N LYS A 136 -7.19 -6.55 14.68
CA LYS A 136 -8.45 -6.64 15.43
C LYS A 136 -8.85 -5.30 16.06
N ILE A 137 -8.84 -4.25 15.24
CA ILE A 137 -9.16 -2.89 15.67
C ILE A 137 -10.63 -2.82 16.09
N GLU A 138 -10.88 -2.20 17.24
CA GLU A 138 -12.23 -2.10 17.83
C GLU A 138 -13.11 -1.12 17.04
N LYS A 139 -14.44 -1.34 17.09
CA LYS A 139 -15.43 -0.56 16.31
C LYS A 139 -15.32 0.95 16.48
N ASP A 140 -15.09 1.44 17.70
CA ASP A 140 -15.00 2.89 17.93
C ASP A 140 -13.77 3.49 17.26
N GLU A 141 -12.66 2.77 17.24
CA GLU A 141 -11.46 3.19 16.52
C GLU A 141 -11.68 3.11 15.00
N VAL A 142 -12.39 2.09 14.51
CA VAL A 142 -12.77 1.98 13.09
C VAL A 142 -13.61 3.18 12.66
N LYS A 143 -14.56 3.64 13.47
CA LYS A 143 -15.36 4.85 13.19
C LYS A 143 -14.44 6.08 13.06
N GLY A 144 -13.45 6.20 13.93
CA GLY A 144 -12.46 7.27 13.83
C GLY A 144 -11.62 7.22 12.57
N ILE A 145 -11.20 6.04 12.14
CA ILE A 145 -10.48 5.84 10.88
C ILE A 145 -11.37 6.23 9.70
N LEU A 146 -12.63 5.82 9.71
CA LEU A 146 -13.60 6.15 8.67
C LEU A 146 -13.75 7.66 8.50
N GLU A 147 -13.84 8.40 9.60
CA GLU A 147 -14.00 9.86 9.57
C GLU A 147 -12.73 10.59 9.13
N ARG A 148 -11.56 10.16 9.63
CA ARG A 148 -10.32 10.90 9.44
C ARG A 148 -9.56 10.52 8.17
N ILE A 149 -9.69 9.29 7.70
CA ILE A 149 -8.79 8.71 6.68
C ILE A 149 -9.53 8.32 5.40
N ILE A 150 -10.68 7.66 5.51
CA ILE A 150 -11.39 7.11 4.36
C ILE A 150 -12.13 8.21 3.62
N ARG A 151 -11.94 8.29 2.29
CA ARG A 151 -12.49 9.35 1.43
C ARG A 151 -13.27 8.84 0.23
N THR A 152 -12.85 7.71 -0.39
CA THR A 152 -13.58 7.17 -1.53
C THR A 152 -14.91 6.56 -1.10
N GLU A 153 -15.88 6.60 -1.99
CA GLU A 153 -17.20 5.99 -1.75
C GLU A 153 -17.07 4.48 -1.58
N THR A 154 -16.28 3.84 -2.44
CA THR A 154 -16.07 2.40 -2.40
C THR A 154 -15.47 1.95 -1.05
N ALA A 155 -14.39 2.58 -0.60
CA ALA A 155 -13.75 2.23 0.67
C ALA A 155 -14.67 2.53 1.86
N THR A 156 -15.42 3.64 1.82
CA THR A 156 -16.42 3.98 2.84
C THR A 156 -17.46 2.86 2.99
N ASN A 157 -17.99 2.39 1.88
CA ASN A 157 -18.99 1.32 1.88
C ASN A 157 -18.40 0.00 2.36
N LEU A 158 -17.16 -0.34 1.93
CA LEU A 158 -16.46 -1.53 2.40
C LEU A 158 -16.26 -1.53 3.91
N VAL A 159 -15.75 -0.44 4.47
CA VAL A 159 -15.51 -0.34 5.93
C VAL A 159 -16.82 -0.49 6.71
N LYS A 160 -17.87 0.17 6.28
CA LYS A 160 -19.19 0.04 6.92
C LYS A 160 -19.73 -1.38 6.84
N GLN A 161 -19.64 -2.02 5.69
CA GLN A 161 -20.14 -3.36 5.47
C GLN A 161 -19.35 -4.42 6.23
N LEU A 162 -18.03 -4.30 6.26
CA LEU A 162 -17.15 -5.33 6.83
C LEU A 162 -17.00 -5.21 8.35
N TYR A 163 -17.06 -4.00 8.91
CA TYR A 163 -16.61 -3.76 10.28
C TYR A 163 -17.60 -3.02 11.18
N LEU A 164 -18.67 -2.42 10.62
CA LEU A 164 -19.66 -1.67 11.38
C LEU A 164 -21.07 -2.19 11.21
#